data_cf30908712d4182e8d4bccf4c2c927e9
#
_entry.id   cf30908712d4182e8d4bccf4c2c927e9
#
_cell.length_a   1.000
_cell.length_b   1.000
_cell.length_c   1.000
_cell.angle_alpha   90.00
_cell.angle_beta   90.00
_cell.angle_gamma   90.00
#
_symmetry.space_group_name_H-M   'P 1'
#
loop_
_entity.id
_entity.type
_entity.pdbx_description
1 polymer ?
#
loop_
_entity_poly.entity_id
_entity_poly.type
_entity_poly.pdbx_seq_one_letter_code
_entity_poly.pdbx_strand_id
1 'polypeptide(L)'
;MTSTHFEASYLIETPLAPEAVAEVMAGEQSCGTFTRVAGETDDLRARARAQVLQVQPLGTVERPSLPNAWLARQGYGAGAHWQRARVRVAFPIANVGANLPTLAATVSGNLYDLGEVSGLRLECLDLPPDYRDQFDLPALGVAGTRRSIGAVHGAMVGTIIKPNVGLSAQQTADLVRQLCDAGVDFIKDDEVSANPAHAPLRERIPAVMRVIREHRERTGKWVMVAFNITDETSAMLRHADLVQQEGGSCVMASINWCGLSGIQSLRRHTPLALHAHRNGYGALSRDPMLGMGYQAYQTLWRLAGVDHVHVHGLQGKFAQPDAEVVESAQDCQRRLSAAQDDRVLPAFSSGQWAGTVPATWAALQSDDLLFMAGGGILAHPDGPAAGVLSIRQAWAAVREGSSLDYYAGHAPELGRALQFFGKRG
;
A
#
# COMPACT_ATOMS: atom_id res chain seq x y z
N MET A 1 19.80 -1.49 25.17
CA MET A 1 18.81 -2.46 25.70
C MET A 1 17.86 -2.77 24.57
N THR A 2 17.63 -4.04 24.26
CA THR A 2 16.62 -4.46 23.28
C THR A 2 15.24 -4.08 23.80
N SER A 3 14.41 -3.49 22.94
CA SER A 3 13.05 -3.13 23.31
C SER A 3 12.22 -4.39 23.56
N THR A 4 11.42 -4.40 24.62
CA THR A 4 10.60 -5.54 25.00
C THR A 4 9.16 -5.46 24.51
N HIS A 5 8.76 -4.30 23.97
CA HIS A 5 7.39 -4.02 23.53
C HIS A 5 7.39 -3.34 22.15
N PHE A 6 6.34 -3.56 21.40
CA PHE A 6 5.93 -2.73 20.25
C PHE A 6 4.63 -1.98 20.60
N GLU A 7 4.33 -0.92 19.87
CA GLU A 7 3.20 -0.05 20.20
C GLU A 7 2.17 0.02 19.05
N ALA A 8 0.90 0.11 19.43
CA ALA A 8 -0.19 0.38 18.50
C ALA A 8 -1.04 1.55 19.00
N SER A 9 -1.44 2.42 18.09
CA SER A 9 -2.28 3.57 18.37
C SER A 9 -3.65 3.39 17.74
N TYR A 10 -4.69 3.63 18.52
CA TYR A 10 -6.07 3.45 18.12
C TYR A 10 -6.87 4.74 18.30
N LEU A 11 -7.79 5.00 17.39
CA LEU A 11 -8.90 5.92 17.60
C LEU A 11 -10.10 5.10 18.06
N ILE A 12 -10.67 5.45 19.21
CA ILE A 12 -11.86 4.79 19.75
C ILE A 12 -13.02 5.76 19.96
N GLU A 13 -14.23 5.23 19.94
CA GLU A 13 -15.46 5.91 20.32
C GLU A 13 -16.25 5.03 21.29
N THR A 14 -16.68 5.58 22.43
CA THR A 14 -17.35 4.84 23.50
C THR A 14 -18.21 5.79 24.35
N PRO A 15 -19.36 5.34 24.92
CA PRO A 15 -20.09 6.07 25.94
C PRO A 15 -19.55 5.85 27.36
N LEU A 16 -18.56 4.96 27.51
CA LEU A 16 -17.92 4.63 28.78
C LEU A 16 -16.69 5.55 29.01
N ALA A 17 -16.03 5.41 30.16
CA ALA A 17 -14.75 6.08 30.41
C ALA A 17 -13.67 5.50 29.47
N PRO A 18 -13.04 6.31 28.59
CA PRO A 18 -12.06 5.80 27.61
C PRO A 18 -10.87 5.07 28.28
N GLU A 19 -10.48 5.48 29.49
CA GLU A 19 -9.41 4.84 30.25
C GLU A 19 -9.78 3.39 30.63
N ALA A 20 -11.03 3.17 31.07
CA ALA A 20 -11.53 1.84 31.39
C ALA A 20 -11.61 0.95 30.14
N VAL A 21 -12.07 1.51 29.01
CA VAL A 21 -12.13 0.80 27.73
C VAL A 21 -10.73 0.44 27.22
N ALA A 22 -9.75 1.35 27.34
CA ALA A 22 -8.36 1.08 26.99
C ALA A 22 -7.77 -0.10 27.78
N GLU A 23 -8.11 -0.21 29.07
CA GLU A 23 -7.71 -1.35 29.90
C GLU A 23 -8.38 -2.67 29.47
N VAL A 24 -9.65 -2.62 29.04
CA VAL A 24 -10.32 -3.78 28.44
C VAL A 24 -9.61 -4.20 27.14
N MET A 25 -9.31 -3.26 26.26
CA MET A 25 -8.59 -3.52 25.01
C MET A 25 -7.22 -4.18 25.26
N ALA A 26 -6.44 -3.65 26.22
CA ALA A 26 -5.14 -4.19 26.58
C ALA A 26 -5.27 -5.62 27.14
N GLY A 27 -6.28 -5.87 27.95
CA GLY A 27 -6.57 -7.19 28.52
C GLY A 27 -6.96 -8.21 27.47
N GLU A 28 -7.93 -7.87 26.60
CA GLU A 28 -8.50 -8.76 25.59
C GLU A 28 -7.44 -9.34 24.65
N GLN A 29 -6.46 -8.53 24.27
CA GLN A 29 -5.41 -8.94 23.32
C GLN A 29 -4.10 -9.41 23.99
N SER A 30 -4.13 -9.69 25.30
CA SER A 30 -2.93 -10.15 26.00
C SER A 30 -3.24 -11.06 27.20
N CYS A 31 -3.27 -10.49 28.40
CA CYS A 31 -3.57 -11.19 29.64
C CYS A 31 -4.54 -10.34 30.46
N GLY A 32 -5.74 -10.84 30.66
CA GLY A 32 -6.80 -10.16 31.40
C GLY A 32 -8.14 -10.15 30.65
N THR A 33 -8.94 -11.18 30.84
CA THR A 33 -10.32 -11.24 30.37
C THR A 33 -11.22 -10.35 31.25
N PHE A 34 -12.51 -10.21 30.88
CA PHE A 34 -13.51 -9.47 31.66
C PHE A 34 -13.62 -9.92 33.12
N THR A 35 -13.12 -11.13 33.44
CA THR A 35 -13.02 -11.67 34.81
C THR A 35 -11.69 -12.39 35.00
N ARG A 36 -11.05 -12.19 36.15
CA ARG A 36 -9.77 -12.84 36.46
C ARG A 36 -9.96 -14.34 36.65
N VAL A 37 -9.22 -15.14 35.87
CA VAL A 37 -9.20 -16.61 36.02
C VAL A 37 -8.11 -17.07 36.97
N ALA A 38 -8.26 -18.27 37.56
CA ALA A 38 -7.34 -18.76 38.61
C ALA A 38 -5.87 -18.88 38.15
N GLY A 39 -5.63 -19.14 36.84
CA GLY A 39 -4.27 -19.22 36.27
C GLY A 39 -3.63 -17.86 36.00
N GLU A 40 -4.35 -16.76 36.12
CA GLU A 40 -3.88 -15.41 35.87
C GLU A 40 -3.20 -14.82 37.12
N THR A 41 -1.98 -15.26 37.37
CA THR A 41 -1.18 -14.79 38.50
C THR A 41 -0.65 -13.37 38.25
N ASP A 42 -0.25 -12.66 39.33
CA ASP A 42 0.32 -11.31 39.21
C ASP A 42 1.62 -11.32 38.40
N ASP A 43 2.45 -12.35 38.57
CA ASP A 43 3.67 -12.54 37.80
C ASP A 43 3.37 -12.74 36.31
N LEU A 44 2.37 -13.54 35.98
CA LEU A 44 1.93 -13.72 34.58
C LEU A 44 1.43 -12.39 33.98
N ARG A 45 0.61 -11.64 34.70
CA ARG A 45 0.14 -10.32 34.27
C ARG A 45 1.29 -9.35 34.06
N ALA A 46 2.23 -9.29 35.00
CA ALA A 46 3.39 -8.40 34.88
C ALA A 46 4.24 -8.67 33.63
N ARG A 47 4.31 -9.93 33.18
CA ARG A 47 5.12 -10.33 32.02
C ARG A 47 4.36 -10.25 30.69
N ALA A 48 3.07 -10.57 30.68
CA ALA A 48 2.33 -10.87 29.47
C ALA A 48 1.21 -9.87 29.15
N ARG A 49 0.78 -9.03 30.12
CA ARG A 49 -0.28 -8.07 29.87
C ARG A 49 0.22 -6.90 29.02
N ALA A 50 -0.55 -6.50 28.03
CA ALA A 50 -0.34 -5.25 27.30
C ALA A 50 -0.59 -4.06 28.24
N GLN A 51 0.10 -2.95 27.98
CA GLN A 51 0.12 -1.77 28.85
C GLN A 51 -0.52 -0.60 28.13
N VAL A 52 -1.50 0.05 28.74
CA VAL A 52 -2.03 1.33 28.26
C VAL A 52 -1.00 2.41 28.57
N LEU A 53 -0.43 2.99 27.53
CA LEU A 53 0.59 4.05 27.65
C LEU A 53 -0.04 5.43 27.75
N GLN A 54 -1.13 5.65 27.00
CA GLN A 54 -1.76 6.95 26.91
C GLN A 54 -3.23 6.81 26.49
N VAL A 55 -4.08 7.64 27.09
CA VAL A 55 -5.43 7.91 26.63
C VAL A 55 -5.56 9.42 26.45
N GLN A 56 -5.75 9.87 25.23
CA GLN A 56 -5.89 11.28 24.86
C GLN A 56 -7.33 11.54 24.45
N PRO A 57 -8.12 12.29 25.25
CA PRO A 57 -9.47 12.70 24.85
C PRO A 57 -9.44 13.59 23.59
N LEU A 58 -10.39 13.36 22.67
CA LEU A 58 -10.54 14.11 21.42
C LEU A 58 -11.88 14.87 21.34
N GLY A 59 -12.73 14.74 22.37
CA GLY A 59 -14.04 15.37 22.43
C GLY A 59 -15.18 14.35 22.45
N THR A 60 -16.40 14.85 22.30
CA THR A 60 -17.64 14.08 22.37
C THR A 60 -18.49 14.29 21.13
N VAL A 61 -19.32 13.30 20.80
CA VAL A 61 -20.35 13.38 19.76
C VAL A 61 -21.70 12.95 20.32
N GLU A 62 -22.78 13.41 19.71
CA GLU A 62 -24.15 13.15 20.18
C GLU A 62 -24.69 11.77 19.77
N ARG A 63 -24.07 11.15 18.75
CA ARG A 63 -24.51 9.86 18.18
C ARG A 63 -23.30 8.96 17.93
N PRO A 64 -23.49 7.65 18.10
CA PRO A 64 -22.44 6.71 17.77
C PRO A 64 -22.16 6.67 16.26
N SER A 65 -20.91 6.45 15.90
CA SER A 65 -20.50 6.29 14.50
C SER A 65 -21.03 4.99 13.91
N LEU A 66 -21.03 3.92 14.70
CA LEU A 66 -21.48 2.60 14.25
C LEU A 66 -22.53 2.02 15.22
N PRO A 67 -23.43 1.18 14.72
CA PRO A 67 -24.39 0.47 15.56
C PRO A 67 -23.65 -0.54 16.46
N ASN A 68 -24.09 -0.63 17.72
CA ASN A 68 -23.53 -1.57 18.70
C ASN A 68 -24.64 -2.19 19.55
N ALA A 69 -24.88 -3.48 19.32
CA ALA A 69 -25.97 -4.22 20.00
C ALA A 69 -25.67 -4.44 21.49
N TRP A 70 -24.40 -4.55 21.91
CA TRP A 70 -24.05 -4.71 23.31
C TRP A 70 -24.34 -3.42 24.07
N LEU A 71 -23.87 -2.27 23.60
CA LEU A 71 -24.15 -0.97 24.21
C LEU A 71 -25.67 -0.66 24.27
N ALA A 72 -26.41 -1.02 23.22
CA ALA A 72 -27.86 -0.87 23.23
C ALA A 72 -28.53 -1.71 24.32
N ARG A 73 -28.08 -2.95 24.55
CA ARG A 73 -28.57 -3.80 25.67
C ARG A 73 -28.18 -3.25 27.05
N GLN A 74 -27.10 -2.49 27.16
CA GLN A 74 -26.69 -1.80 28.40
C GLN A 74 -27.41 -0.48 28.61
N GLY A 75 -28.34 -0.09 27.73
CA GLY A 75 -29.14 1.12 27.84
C GLY A 75 -28.48 2.37 27.25
N TYR A 76 -27.34 2.25 26.59
CA TYR A 76 -26.74 3.37 25.88
C TYR A 76 -27.45 3.62 24.54
N GLY A 77 -28.04 4.79 24.36
CA GLY A 77 -28.83 5.14 23.19
C GLY A 77 -29.03 6.67 23.09
N ALA A 78 -30.25 7.09 22.76
CA ALA A 78 -30.57 8.51 22.66
C ALA A 78 -30.27 9.24 23.98
N GLY A 79 -29.49 10.31 23.91
CA GLY A 79 -29.05 11.11 25.06
C GLY A 79 -27.74 10.67 25.71
N ALA A 80 -27.13 9.56 25.27
CA ALA A 80 -25.76 9.24 25.68
C ALA A 80 -24.75 10.15 24.97
N HIS A 81 -23.69 10.53 25.69
CA HIS A 81 -22.54 11.23 25.11
C HIS A 81 -21.46 10.23 24.73
N TRP A 82 -21.05 10.25 23.49
CA TRP A 82 -20.05 9.35 22.94
C TRP A 82 -18.69 10.05 22.93
N GLN A 83 -17.76 9.55 23.74
CA GLN A 83 -16.43 10.08 23.87
C GLN A 83 -15.53 9.49 22.81
N ARG A 84 -14.71 10.32 22.17
CA ARG A 84 -13.63 9.89 21.28
C ARG A 84 -12.31 10.09 21.98
N ALA A 85 -11.44 9.12 21.84
CA ALA A 85 -10.08 9.19 22.38
C ALA A 85 -9.08 8.49 21.46
N ARG A 86 -7.84 8.98 21.49
CA ARG A 86 -6.70 8.23 20.94
C ARG A 86 -6.06 7.44 22.07
N VAL A 87 -5.95 6.14 21.89
CA VAL A 87 -5.38 5.19 22.84
C VAL A 87 -4.08 4.64 22.30
N ARG A 88 -3.02 4.62 23.10
CA ARG A 88 -1.75 3.99 22.76
C ARG A 88 -1.49 2.83 23.70
N VAL A 89 -1.23 1.65 23.13
CA VAL A 89 -1.05 0.40 23.85
C VAL A 89 0.30 -0.21 23.47
N ALA A 90 1.08 -0.63 24.46
CA ALA A 90 2.31 -1.39 24.29
C ALA A 90 2.06 -2.89 24.50
N PHE A 91 2.45 -3.70 23.54
CA PHE A 91 2.29 -5.15 23.56
C PHE A 91 3.64 -5.82 23.76
N PRO A 92 3.75 -6.81 24.68
CA PRO A 92 4.99 -7.55 24.86
C PRO A 92 5.37 -8.33 23.61
N ILE A 93 6.58 -8.10 23.09
CA ILE A 93 7.12 -8.83 21.92
C ILE A 93 7.15 -10.34 22.18
N ALA A 94 7.40 -10.73 23.43
CA ALA A 94 7.45 -12.14 23.82
C ALA A 94 6.12 -12.90 23.61
N ASN A 95 4.98 -12.20 23.59
CA ASN A 95 3.67 -12.82 23.31
C ASN A 95 3.47 -13.17 21.85
N VAL A 96 4.17 -12.47 20.94
CA VAL A 96 3.96 -12.52 19.51
C VAL A 96 5.12 -13.21 18.76
N GLY A 97 6.36 -12.92 19.18
CA GLY A 97 7.55 -13.35 18.44
C GLY A 97 7.61 -12.74 17.04
N ALA A 98 8.45 -13.28 16.17
CA ALA A 98 8.55 -12.88 14.77
C ALA A 98 7.48 -13.57 13.90
N ASN A 99 6.21 -13.45 14.30
CA ASN A 99 5.06 -14.08 13.65
C ASN A 99 4.08 -13.02 13.15
N LEU A 100 4.11 -12.74 11.85
CA LEU A 100 3.31 -11.67 11.25
C LEU A 100 1.79 -11.90 11.36
N PRO A 101 1.22 -13.10 11.12
CA PRO A 101 -0.19 -13.35 11.37
C PRO A 101 -0.60 -13.12 12.83
N THR A 102 0.21 -13.56 13.78
CA THR A 102 -0.05 -13.33 15.22
C THR A 102 0.05 -11.85 15.56
N LEU A 103 1.03 -11.11 15.01
CA LEU A 103 1.11 -9.66 15.20
C LEU A 103 -0.17 -8.97 14.71
N ALA A 104 -0.61 -9.28 13.50
CA ALA A 104 -1.84 -8.71 12.93
C ALA A 104 -3.07 -9.05 13.78
N ALA A 105 -3.22 -10.31 14.20
CA ALA A 105 -4.32 -10.74 15.08
C ALA A 105 -4.28 -10.04 16.45
N THR A 106 -3.09 -9.81 17.00
CA THR A 106 -2.93 -9.11 18.28
C THR A 106 -3.38 -7.65 18.21
N VAL A 107 -3.00 -6.93 17.17
CA VAL A 107 -3.31 -5.49 17.08
C VAL A 107 -4.67 -5.19 16.45
N SER A 108 -5.28 -6.14 15.77
CA SER A 108 -6.51 -5.90 14.99
C SER A 108 -7.53 -7.04 15.03
N GLY A 109 -7.39 -8.00 15.92
CA GLY A 109 -8.33 -9.14 16.05
C GLY A 109 -9.65 -8.73 16.71
N ASN A 110 -9.95 -9.34 17.86
CA ASN A 110 -11.20 -9.13 18.60
C ASN A 110 -11.47 -7.69 19.02
N LEU A 111 -10.49 -6.79 18.91
CA LEU A 111 -10.69 -5.37 19.25
C LEU A 111 -11.84 -4.74 18.45
N TYR A 112 -12.05 -5.17 17.20
CA TYR A 112 -13.14 -4.66 16.36
C TYR A 112 -14.53 -5.20 16.77
N ASP A 113 -14.55 -6.27 17.56
CA ASP A 113 -15.79 -6.91 18.03
C ASP A 113 -16.13 -6.55 19.50
N LEU A 114 -15.29 -5.72 20.15
CA LEU A 114 -15.52 -5.32 21.55
C LEU A 114 -16.84 -4.58 21.71
N GLY A 115 -17.61 -5.00 22.71
CA GLY A 115 -18.89 -4.39 23.06
C GLY A 115 -18.77 -2.95 23.54
N GLU A 116 -17.69 -2.62 24.21
CA GLU A 116 -17.45 -1.33 24.87
C GLU A 116 -17.21 -0.17 23.89
N VAL A 117 -16.95 -0.45 22.61
CA VAL A 117 -16.66 0.58 21.59
C VAL A 117 -17.76 0.64 20.52
N SER A 118 -18.15 1.84 20.12
CA SER A 118 -19.00 2.10 18.94
C SER A 118 -18.18 2.53 17.73
N GLY A 119 -16.88 2.57 17.85
CA GLY A 119 -15.92 2.82 16.80
C GLY A 119 -14.53 2.47 17.27
N LEU A 120 -13.76 1.79 16.42
CA LEU A 120 -12.36 1.48 16.65
C LEU A 120 -11.60 1.47 15.34
N ARG A 121 -10.51 2.25 15.27
CA ARG A 121 -9.63 2.30 14.12
C ARG A 121 -8.17 2.16 14.59
N LEU A 122 -7.46 1.18 14.07
CA LEU A 122 -6.01 1.08 14.25
C LEU A 122 -5.34 2.14 13.35
N GLU A 123 -4.77 3.19 13.94
CA GLU A 123 -4.13 4.29 13.20
C GLU A 123 -2.68 3.99 12.84
N CYS A 124 -1.90 3.59 13.86
CA CYS A 124 -0.45 3.41 13.73
C CYS A 124 0.03 2.12 14.37
N LEU A 125 1.10 1.58 13.82
CA LEU A 125 1.85 0.46 14.36
C LEU A 125 3.33 0.82 14.37
N ASP A 126 3.92 0.92 15.56
CA ASP A 126 5.31 1.29 15.77
C ASP A 126 6.09 0.11 16.35
N LEU A 127 7.07 -0.37 15.56
CA LEU A 127 7.93 -1.47 15.95
C LEU A 127 9.33 -0.95 16.26
N PRO A 128 9.94 -1.41 17.35
CA PRO A 128 11.36 -1.18 17.56
C PRO A 128 12.18 -1.73 16.39
N PRO A 129 13.26 -1.04 15.96
CA PRO A 129 14.04 -1.46 14.79
C PRO A 129 14.61 -2.89 14.89
N ASP A 130 15.06 -3.31 16.05
CA ASP A 130 15.56 -4.66 16.33
C ASP A 130 14.45 -5.74 16.25
N TYR A 131 13.20 -5.39 16.54
CA TYR A 131 12.06 -6.26 16.32
C TYR A 131 11.65 -6.27 14.86
N ARG A 132 11.63 -5.11 14.19
CA ARG A 132 11.39 -4.99 12.74
C ARG A 132 12.34 -5.89 11.94
N ASP A 133 13.60 -5.94 12.32
CA ASP A 133 14.65 -6.68 11.61
C ASP A 133 14.50 -8.22 11.70
N GLN A 134 13.56 -8.72 12.49
CA GLN A 134 13.20 -10.15 12.56
C GLN A 134 12.19 -10.59 11.50
N PHE A 135 11.60 -9.66 10.76
CA PHE A 135 10.63 -9.94 9.71
C PHE A 135 11.26 -9.86 8.32
N ASP A 136 10.47 -10.21 7.30
CA ASP A 136 10.93 -10.15 5.93
C ASP A 136 11.14 -8.70 5.48
N LEU A 137 12.01 -8.53 4.50
CA LEU A 137 12.42 -7.24 3.95
C LEU A 137 12.13 -7.21 2.44
N PRO A 138 11.97 -6.01 1.85
CA PRO A 138 11.87 -5.89 0.41
C PRO A 138 13.14 -6.44 -0.25
N ALA A 139 13.00 -7.11 -1.39
CA ALA A 139 14.17 -7.62 -2.14
C ALA A 139 14.88 -6.51 -2.90
N LEU A 140 14.13 -5.59 -3.49
CA LEU A 140 14.63 -4.47 -4.28
C LEU A 140 14.43 -3.13 -3.58
N GLY A 141 13.27 -2.91 -2.98
CA GLY A 141 12.91 -1.62 -2.41
C GLY A 141 13.03 -0.47 -3.41
N VAL A 142 13.27 0.74 -2.93
CA VAL A 142 13.43 1.93 -3.78
C VAL A 142 14.69 1.83 -4.64
N ALA A 143 15.84 1.64 -4.01
CA ALA A 143 17.13 1.68 -4.71
C ALA A 143 17.31 0.50 -5.68
N GLY A 144 16.85 -0.70 -5.32
CA GLY A 144 16.93 -1.89 -6.18
C GLY A 144 16.03 -1.76 -7.40
N THR A 145 14.82 -1.22 -7.23
CA THR A 145 13.90 -0.97 -8.36
C THR A 145 14.50 0.02 -9.35
N ARG A 146 15.04 1.16 -8.87
CA ARG A 146 15.73 2.13 -9.72
C ARG A 146 16.88 1.50 -10.52
N ARG A 147 17.73 0.72 -9.86
CA ARG A 147 18.84 0.02 -10.53
C ARG A 147 18.33 -0.97 -11.58
N SER A 148 17.27 -1.73 -11.27
CA SER A 148 16.71 -2.73 -12.17
C SER A 148 16.21 -2.14 -13.49
N ILE A 149 15.63 -0.94 -13.48
CA ILE A 149 15.12 -0.26 -14.69
C ILE A 149 16.09 0.77 -15.27
N GLY A 150 17.25 0.99 -14.63
CA GLY A 150 18.22 1.99 -15.08
C GLY A 150 17.79 3.44 -14.87
N ALA A 151 16.79 3.71 -14.02
CA ALA A 151 16.30 5.06 -13.72
C ALA A 151 17.11 5.71 -12.60
N VAL A 152 18.22 6.31 -12.93
CA VAL A 152 19.13 6.93 -11.94
C VAL A 152 18.48 8.18 -11.31
N HIS A 153 17.72 8.94 -12.08
CA HIS A 153 17.09 10.19 -11.65
C HIS A 153 15.66 10.30 -12.22
N GLY A 154 14.83 11.12 -11.57
CA GLY A 154 13.46 11.40 -11.99
C GLY A 154 12.45 10.35 -11.51
N ALA A 155 11.17 10.70 -11.57
CA ALA A 155 10.09 9.77 -11.28
C ALA A 155 10.06 8.63 -12.31
N MET A 156 9.82 7.41 -11.85
CA MET A 156 9.67 6.26 -12.73
C MET A 156 8.27 6.28 -13.33
N VAL A 157 8.18 6.46 -14.65
CA VAL A 157 6.90 6.57 -15.37
C VAL A 157 6.41 5.18 -15.73
N GLY A 158 5.24 4.82 -15.21
CA GLY A 158 4.62 3.53 -15.46
C GLY A 158 3.20 3.61 -16.00
N THR A 159 2.72 2.49 -16.50
CA THR A 159 1.35 2.35 -17.01
C THR A 159 0.74 1.00 -16.65
N ILE A 160 -0.55 0.85 -16.93
CA ILE A 160 -1.34 -0.34 -16.69
C ILE A 160 -1.83 -0.88 -18.05
N ILE A 161 -1.80 -2.19 -18.26
CA ILE A 161 -2.39 -2.83 -19.43
C ILE A 161 -3.87 -2.46 -19.52
N LYS A 162 -4.30 -1.94 -20.68
CA LYS A 162 -5.68 -1.61 -21.01
C LYS A 162 -6.03 -2.10 -22.41
N PRO A 163 -7.25 -2.63 -22.66
CA PRO A 163 -8.36 -2.80 -21.71
C PRO A 163 -7.98 -3.77 -20.56
N ASN A 164 -8.70 -3.65 -19.43
CA ASN A 164 -8.44 -4.40 -18.19
C ASN A 164 -8.44 -5.92 -18.40
N VAL A 165 -9.32 -6.40 -19.24
CA VAL A 165 -9.52 -7.84 -19.55
C VAL A 165 -9.80 -8.01 -21.05
N GLY A 166 -9.67 -9.23 -21.54
CA GLY A 166 -10.09 -9.61 -22.89
C GLY A 166 -8.97 -9.71 -23.91
N LEU A 167 -7.78 -9.15 -23.64
CA LEU A 167 -6.63 -9.30 -24.52
C LEU A 167 -6.09 -10.74 -24.46
N SER A 168 -5.75 -11.32 -25.62
CA SER A 168 -4.97 -12.54 -25.69
C SER A 168 -3.52 -12.32 -25.24
N ALA A 169 -2.76 -13.38 -25.01
CA ALA A 169 -1.33 -13.30 -24.70
C ALA A 169 -0.54 -12.50 -25.75
N GLN A 170 -0.83 -12.74 -27.05
CA GLN A 170 -0.17 -12.03 -28.15
C GLN A 170 -0.58 -10.55 -28.19
N GLN A 171 -1.87 -10.23 -28.06
CA GLN A 171 -2.33 -8.84 -28.05
C GLN A 171 -1.74 -8.06 -26.85
N THR A 172 -1.57 -8.72 -25.70
CA THR A 172 -0.88 -8.12 -24.54
C THR A 172 0.58 -7.83 -24.87
N ALA A 173 1.29 -8.77 -25.52
CA ALA A 173 2.67 -8.57 -25.93
C ALA A 173 2.81 -7.43 -26.97
N ASP A 174 1.89 -7.32 -27.92
CA ASP A 174 1.88 -6.24 -28.93
C ASP A 174 1.67 -4.88 -28.28
N LEU A 175 0.77 -4.79 -27.28
CA LEU A 175 0.58 -3.56 -26.50
C LEU A 175 1.84 -3.23 -25.68
N VAL A 176 2.46 -4.22 -25.03
CA VAL A 176 3.70 -4.03 -24.29
C VAL A 176 4.81 -3.49 -25.20
N ARG A 177 4.91 -3.97 -26.45
CA ARG A 177 5.85 -3.42 -27.44
C ARG A 177 5.63 -1.94 -27.69
N GLN A 178 4.39 -1.54 -27.92
CA GLN A 178 4.03 -0.12 -28.10
C GLN A 178 4.40 0.74 -26.87
N LEU A 179 4.16 0.21 -25.66
CA LEU A 179 4.48 0.92 -24.42
C LEU A 179 6.00 1.02 -24.18
N CYS A 180 6.76 -0.04 -24.50
CA CYS A 180 8.21 0.01 -24.48
C CYS A 180 8.76 1.06 -25.43
N ASP A 181 8.25 1.10 -26.66
CA ASP A 181 8.64 2.09 -27.68
C ASP A 181 8.21 3.51 -27.28
N ALA A 182 7.11 3.65 -26.54
CA ALA A 182 6.69 4.92 -25.94
C ALA A 182 7.63 5.39 -24.81
N GLY A 183 8.50 4.53 -24.30
CA GLY A 183 9.53 4.90 -23.32
C GLY A 183 9.12 4.80 -21.86
N VAL A 184 8.10 4.01 -21.50
CA VAL A 184 7.77 3.73 -20.09
C VAL A 184 8.91 3.01 -19.37
N ASP A 185 8.94 3.10 -18.03
CA ASP A 185 9.90 2.40 -17.17
C ASP A 185 9.27 1.15 -16.53
N PHE A 186 7.95 1.19 -16.34
CA PHE A 186 7.20 0.17 -15.61
C PHE A 186 5.85 -0.12 -16.27
N ILE A 187 5.50 -1.38 -16.39
CA ILE A 187 4.19 -1.84 -16.88
C ILE A 187 3.62 -2.82 -15.86
N LYS A 188 2.34 -2.71 -15.52
CA LYS A 188 1.68 -3.73 -14.71
C LYS A 188 0.46 -4.32 -15.42
N ASP A 189 0.18 -5.58 -15.16
CA ASP A 189 -1.13 -6.17 -15.45
C ASP A 189 -2.23 -5.46 -14.67
N ASP A 190 -3.46 -5.54 -15.14
CA ASP A 190 -4.61 -5.06 -14.38
C ASP A 190 -4.92 -6.01 -13.21
N GLU A 191 -5.42 -5.46 -12.11
CA GLU A 191 -5.75 -6.23 -10.90
C GLU A 191 -6.86 -7.26 -11.09
N VAL A 192 -7.68 -7.12 -12.12
CA VAL A 192 -8.75 -8.08 -12.46
C VAL A 192 -8.34 -9.08 -13.54
N SER A 193 -7.09 -9.03 -14.00
CA SER A 193 -6.56 -9.93 -15.03
C SER A 193 -5.33 -10.70 -14.51
N ALA A 194 -5.56 -11.65 -13.59
CA ALA A 194 -4.48 -12.50 -13.08
C ALA A 194 -4.15 -13.64 -14.07
N ASN A 195 -4.94 -14.70 -14.09
CA ASN A 195 -4.69 -15.88 -14.91
C ASN A 195 -5.95 -16.32 -15.69
N PRO A 196 -6.54 -15.44 -16.55
CA PRO A 196 -7.76 -15.76 -17.27
C PRO A 196 -7.52 -16.79 -18.36
N ALA A 197 -8.55 -17.59 -18.66
CA ALA A 197 -8.47 -18.70 -19.63
C ALA A 197 -8.07 -18.25 -21.04
N HIS A 198 -8.44 -17.04 -21.46
CA HIS A 198 -8.11 -16.47 -22.79
C HIS A 198 -6.68 -15.91 -22.89
N ALA A 199 -5.98 -15.73 -21.75
CA ALA A 199 -4.59 -15.28 -21.69
C ALA A 199 -3.90 -15.84 -20.43
N PRO A 200 -3.73 -17.17 -20.35
CA PRO A 200 -3.14 -17.78 -19.17
C PRO A 200 -1.68 -17.32 -19.00
N LEU A 201 -1.24 -17.23 -17.76
CA LEU A 201 0.12 -16.76 -17.43
C LEU A 201 1.20 -17.54 -18.15
N ARG A 202 1.04 -18.88 -18.32
CA ARG A 202 1.98 -19.74 -19.06
C ARG A 202 2.20 -19.32 -20.52
N GLU A 203 1.28 -18.59 -21.12
CA GLU A 203 1.38 -18.06 -22.48
C GLU A 203 1.75 -16.57 -22.50
N ARG A 204 1.15 -15.79 -21.57
CA ARG A 204 1.33 -14.32 -21.50
C ARG A 204 2.74 -13.94 -21.06
N ILE A 205 3.28 -14.60 -20.02
CA ILE A 205 4.62 -14.27 -19.50
C ILE A 205 5.70 -14.46 -20.59
N PRO A 206 5.83 -15.63 -21.26
CA PRO A 206 6.84 -15.79 -22.31
C PRO A 206 6.66 -14.82 -23.48
N ALA A 207 5.41 -14.55 -23.91
CA ALA A 207 5.13 -13.63 -25.01
C ALA A 207 5.57 -12.19 -24.67
N VAL A 208 5.24 -11.71 -23.50
CA VAL A 208 5.64 -10.38 -23.01
C VAL A 208 7.14 -10.29 -22.79
N MET A 209 7.75 -11.26 -22.11
CA MET A 209 9.18 -11.23 -21.82
C MET A 209 10.05 -11.31 -23.07
N ARG A 210 9.60 -11.96 -24.14
CA ARG A 210 10.25 -11.89 -25.45
C ARG A 210 10.33 -10.43 -25.94
N VAL A 211 9.24 -9.67 -25.85
CA VAL A 211 9.20 -8.25 -26.25
C VAL A 211 10.16 -7.42 -25.39
N ILE A 212 10.21 -7.65 -24.10
CA ILE A 212 11.11 -6.94 -23.18
C ILE A 212 12.58 -7.20 -23.53
N ARG A 213 12.95 -8.46 -23.83
CA ARG A 213 14.32 -8.81 -24.28
C ARG A 213 14.68 -8.13 -25.58
N GLU A 214 13.83 -8.24 -26.63
CA GLU A 214 14.02 -7.58 -27.92
C GLU A 214 14.17 -6.05 -27.78
N HIS A 215 13.36 -5.41 -26.92
CA HIS A 215 13.46 -3.98 -26.64
C HIS A 215 14.82 -3.66 -25.99
N ARG A 216 15.24 -4.43 -24.99
CA ARG A 216 16.54 -4.23 -24.33
C ARG A 216 17.71 -4.38 -25.29
N GLU A 217 17.69 -5.42 -26.13
CA GLU A 217 18.73 -5.65 -27.12
C GLU A 217 18.86 -4.48 -28.10
N ARG A 218 17.73 -3.90 -28.52
CA ARG A 218 17.68 -2.77 -29.44
C ARG A 218 18.06 -1.44 -28.83
N THR A 219 17.69 -1.20 -27.58
CA THR A 219 17.76 0.15 -26.96
C THR A 219 18.67 0.24 -25.73
N GLY A 220 19.09 -0.86 -25.17
CA GLY A 220 19.78 -0.94 -23.88
C GLY A 220 18.85 -0.73 -22.65
N LYS A 221 17.59 -0.35 -22.85
CA LYS A 221 16.64 -0.03 -21.78
C LYS A 221 15.90 -1.28 -21.32
N TRP A 222 15.87 -1.51 -20.01
CA TRP A 222 15.02 -2.52 -19.38
C TRP A 222 13.71 -1.88 -18.92
N VAL A 223 12.57 -2.51 -19.23
CA VAL A 223 11.25 -2.14 -18.73
C VAL A 223 10.78 -3.22 -17.75
N MET A 224 10.46 -2.83 -16.53
CA MET A 224 9.98 -3.76 -15.52
C MET A 224 8.50 -4.06 -15.75
N VAL A 225 8.15 -5.35 -15.81
CA VAL A 225 6.75 -5.80 -15.92
C VAL A 225 6.34 -6.51 -14.66
N ALA A 226 5.29 -6.02 -14.01
CA ALA A 226 4.65 -6.64 -12.84
C ALA A 226 3.49 -7.51 -13.31
N PHE A 227 3.73 -8.81 -13.46
CA PHE A 227 2.71 -9.78 -13.82
C PHE A 227 1.77 -10.06 -12.65
N ASN A 228 0.46 -9.96 -12.87
CA ASN A 228 -0.52 -10.28 -11.85
C ASN A 228 -0.62 -11.80 -11.65
N ILE A 229 -0.05 -12.28 -10.56
CA ILE A 229 -0.01 -13.68 -10.18
C ILE A 229 -0.98 -14.02 -9.04
N THR A 230 -1.94 -13.12 -8.76
CA THR A 230 -2.95 -13.33 -7.71
C THR A 230 -3.67 -14.68 -7.90
N ASP A 231 -3.49 -15.58 -6.95
CA ASP A 231 -4.06 -16.92 -6.97
C ASP A 231 -4.00 -17.50 -5.52
N GLU A 232 -4.31 -18.77 -5.35
CA GLU A 232 -3.99 -19.48 -4.12
C GLU A 232 -2.46 -19.61 -3.96
N THR A 233 -1.99 -19.80 -2.72
CA THR A 233 -0.56 -19.63 -2.39
C THR A 233 0.35 -20.50 -3.24
N SER A 234 0.05 -21.79 -3.41
CA SER A 234 0.93 -22.69 -4.16
C SER A 234 0.94 -22.39 -5.66
N ALA A 235 -0.15 -21.88 -6.22
CA ALA A 235 -0.19 -21.39 -7.59
C ALA A 235 0.62 -20.11 -7.77
N MET A 236 0.50 -19.14 -6.84
CA MET A 236 1.33 -17.93 -6.86
C MET A 236 2.83 -18.25 -6.88
N LEU A 237 3.28 -19.22 -6.09
CA LEU A 237 4.70 -19.64 -6.08
C LEU A 237 5.12 -20.17 -7.45
N ARG A 238 4.32 -21.07 -8.06
CA ARG A 238 4.60 -21.58 -9.42
C ARG A 238 4.59 -20.48 -10.48
N HIS A 239 3.71 -19.50 -10.37
CA HIS A 239 3.68 -18.36 -11.30
C HIS A 239 4.91 -17.46 -11.13
N ALA A 240 5.37 -17.25 -9.90
CA ALA A 240 6.62 -16.52 -9.64
C ALA A 240 7.84 -17.25 -10.24
N ASP A 241 7.91 -18.57 -10.11
CA ASP A 241 8.95 -19.39 -10.76
C ASP A 241 8.95 -19.18 -12.28
N LEU A 242 7.78 -19.19 -12.91
CA LEU A 242 7.67 -18.96 -14.35
C LEU A 242 8.15 -17.55 -14.75
N VAL A 243 7.78 -16.50 -13.98
CA VAL A 243 8.28 -15.14 -14.23
C VAL A 243 9.81 -15.10 -14.13
N GLN A 244 10.38 -15.75 -13.12
CA GLN A 244 11.83 -15.81 -12.91
C GLN A 244 12.54 -16.60 -14.03
N GLN A 245 12.00 -17.74 -14.44
CA GLN A 245 12.54 -18.57 -15.55
C GLN A 245 12.56 -17.81 -16.86
N GLU A 246 11.55 -16.98 -17.14
CA GLU A 246 11.49 -16.14 -18.33
C GLU A 246 12.34 -14.85 -18.20
N GLY A 247 13.05 -14.67 -17.08
CA GLY A 247 13.92 -13.52 -16.83
C GLY A 247 13.19 -12.25 -16.44
N GLY A 248 11.93 -12.35 -15.96
CA GLY A 248 11.19 -11.23 -15.39
C GLY A 248 11.78 -10.81 -14.03
N SER A 249 11.44 -9.62 -13.58
CA SER A 249 12.01 -9.03 -12.36
C SER A 249 10.96 -8.61 -11.33
N CYS A 250 9.66 -8.70 -11.66
CA CYS A 250 8.59 -8.23 -10.79
C CYS A 250 7.31 -9.07 -10.96
N VAL A 251 6.62 -9.29 -9.86
CA VAL A 251 5.27 -9.85 -9.82
C VAL A 251 4.35 -8.90 -9.06
N MET A 252 3.06 -8.91 -9.39
CA MET A 252 2.02 -8.20 -8.67
C MET A 252 1.08 -9.19 -8.00
N ALA A 253 0.63 -8.86 -6.79
CA ALA A 253 -0.45 -9.57 -6.12
C ALA A 253 -1.48 -8.58 -5.55
N SER A 254 -2.75 -8.96 -5.60
CA SER A 254 -3.86 -8.32 -4.88
C SER A 254 -3.78 -8.74 -3.40
N ILE A 255 -2.97 -8.02 -2.64
CA ILE A 255 -2.47 -8.46 -1.33
C ILE A 255 -3.57 -8.78 -0.32
N ASN A 256 -4.65 -7.98 -0.28
CA ASN A 256 -5.77 -8.22 0.65
C ASN A 256 -6.46 -9.58 0.41
N TRP A 257 -6.42 -10.08 -0.80
CA TRP A 257 -7.08 -11.32 -1.21
C TRP A 257 -6.16 -12.54 -1.12
N CYS A 258 -4.83 -12.32 -1.17
CA CYS A 258 -3.81 -13.35 -0.94
C CYS A 258 -3.50 -13.54 0.55
N GLY A 259 -3.73 -12.53 1.36
CA GLY A 259 -3.44 -12.52 2.80
C GLY A 259 -1.97 -12.40 3.15
N LEU A 260 -1.69 -11.99 4.38
CA LEU A 260 -0.32 -11.75 4.88
C LEU A 260 0.57 -12.98 4.76
N SER A 261 0.06 -14.15 5.14
CA SER A 261 0.83 -15.41 5.06
C SER A 261 1.17 -15.80 3.62
N GLY A 262 0.24 -15.57 2.67
CA GLY A 262 0.48 -15.84 1.24
C GLY A 262 1.58 -14.96 0.67
N ILE A 263 1.55 -13.66 0.98
CA ILE A 263 2.57 -12.70 0.54
C ILE A 263 3.92 -12.97 1.20
N GLN A 264 3.93 -13.29 2.49
CA GLN A 264 5.15 -13.66 3.20
C GLN A 264 5.77 -14.94 2.62
N SER A 265 4.96 -15.95 2.31
CA SER A 265 5.42 -17.16 1.64
C SER A 265 6.00 -16.85 0.26
N LEU A 266 5.34 -15.98 -0.50
CA LEU A 266 5.83 -15.53 -1.81
C LEU A 266 7.18 -14.80 -1.68
N ARG A 267 7.34 -13.88 -0.70
CA ARG A 267 8.60 -13.17 -0.47
C ARG A 267 9.76 -14.12 -0.18
N ARG A 268 9.53 -15.14 0.64
CA ARG A 268 10.55 -16.12 1.01
C ARG A 268 10.90 -17.09 -0.13
N HIS A 269 9.99 -17.24 -1.08
CA HIS A 269 10.15 -18.13 -2.22
C HIS A 269 10.93 -17.48 -3.39
N THR A 270 10.77 -16.18 -3.63
CA THR A 270 11.32 -15.53 -4.82
C THR A 270 12.08 -14.24 -4.52
N PRO A 271 13.20 -13.95 -5.23
CA PRO A 271 13.89 -12.66 -5.15
C PRO A 271 13.24 -11.56 -6.01
N LEU A 272 12.17 -11.85 -6.75
CA LEU A 272 11.50 -10.88 -7.61
C LEU A 272 10.93 -9.71 -6.78
N ALA A 273 10.83 -8.52 -7.37
CA ALA A 273 10.10 -7.43 -6.74
C ALA A 273 8.63 -7.80 -6.55
N LEU A 274 8.09 -7.51 -5.37
CA LEU A 274 6.67 -7.71 -5.07
C LEU A 274 5.94 -6.37 -5.15
N HIS A 275 5.13 -6.19 -6.21
CA HIS A 275 4.26 -5.03 -6.40
C HIS A 275 2.91 -5.27 -5.72
N ALA A 276 2.72 -4.65 -4.54
CA ALA A 276 1.54 -4.86 -3.71
C ALA A 276 0.37 -3.99 -4.19
N HIS A 277 -0.62 -4.63 -4.83
CA HIS A 277 -1.86 -3.95 -5.20
C HIS A 277 -2.87 -4.04 -4.06
N ARG A 278 -3.29 -2.88 -3.53
CA ARG A 278 -4.15 -2.77 -2.33
C ARG A 278 -5.65 -2.72 -2.61
N ASN A 279 -6.14 -3.29 -3.73
CA ASN A 279 -7.57 -3.33 -4.01
C ASN A 279 -8.35 -3.97 -2.84
N GLY A 280 -9.49 -3.36 -2.50
CA GLY A 280 -10.24 -3.72 -1.30
C GLY A 280 -9.87 -2.94 -0.03
N TYR A 281 -8.74 -2.21 0.01
CA TYR A 281 -8.36 -1.41 1.18
C TYR A 281 -9.44 -0.37 1.55
N GLY A 282 -10.19 0.16 0.58
CA GLY A 282 -11.29 1.09 0.86
C GLY A 282 -12.35 0.53 1.82
N ALA A 283 -12.55 -0.78 1.85
CA ALA A 283 -13.45 -1.42 2.83
C ALA A 283 -12.90 -1.33 4.28
N LEU A 284 -11.59 -1.21 4.43
CA LEU A 284 -10.91 -1.11 5.73
C LEU A 284 -10.65 0.34 6.17
N SER A 285 -10.87 1.32 5.30
CA SER A 285 -10.34 2.67 5.55
C SER A 285 -11.34 3.81 5.37
N ARG A 286 -12.45 3.61 4.65
CA ARG A 286 -13.37 4.71 4.32
C ARG A 286 -14.22 5.22 5.48
N ASP A 287 -14.52 4.37 6.45
CA ASP A 287 -15.14 4.83 7.69
C ASP A 287 -14.06 5.41 8.60
N PRO A 288 -14.21 6.65 9.08
CA PRO A 288 -13.20 7.28 9.93
C PRO A 288 -13.09 6.66 11.33
N MET A 289 -14.11 5.90 11.76
CA MET A 289 -14.18 5.27 13.08
C MET A 289 -14.05 3.75 13.03
N LEU A 290 -13.77 3.15 11.85
CA LEU A 290 -13.62 1.70 11.72
C LEU A 290 -12.41 1.34 10.83
N GLY A 291 -11.79 0.22 11.17
CA GLY A 291 -10.79 -0.42 10.32
C GLY A 291 -9.37 0.07 10.58
N MET A 292 -8.63 0.40 9.53
CA MET A 292 -7.18 0.57 9.64
C MET A 292 -6.68 1.79 8.85
N GLY A 293 -5.90 2.63 9.50
CA GLY A 293 -5.14 3.71 8.88
C GLY A 293 -4.03 3.16 7.96
N TYR A 294 -3.59 3.97 7.00
CA TYR A 294 -2.62 3.49 6.01
C TYR A 294 -1.26 3.18 6.65
N GLN A 295 -0.84 3.93 7.67
CA GLN A 295 0.44 3.68 8.34
C GLN A 295 0.50 2.27 8.94
N ALA A 296 -0.53 1.87 9.70
CA ALA A 296 -0.60 0.50 10.25
C ALA A 296 -0.73 -0.55 9.13
N TYR A 297 -1.58 -0.28 8.13
CA TYR A 297 -1.78 -1.16 6.99
C TYR A 297 -0.49 -1.43 6.21
N GLN A 298 0.21 -0.38 5.75
CA GLN A 298 1.43 -0.55 4.98
C GLN A 298 2.55 -1.16 5.83
N THR A 299 2.60 -0.88 7.14
CA THR A 299 3.59 -1.49 8.03
C THR A 299 3.46 -3.01 8.04
N LEU A 300 2.25 -3.56 8.18
CA LEU A 300 2.03 -5.02 8.13
C LEU A 300 2.50 -5.61 6.79
N TRP A 301 2.19 -4.96 5.66
CA TRP A 301 2.64 -5.46 4.35
C TRP A 301 4.15 -5.31 4.12
N ARG A 302 4.77 -4.26 4.68
CA ARG A 302 6.24 -4.13 4.67
C ARG A 302 6.92 -5.25 5.45
N LEU A 303 6.31 -5.70 6.55
CA LEU A 303 6.80 -6.85 7.32
C LEU A 303 6.67 -8.17 6.53
N ALA A 304 5.79 -8.23 5.54
CA ALA A 304 5.71 -9.34 4.59
C ALA A 304 6.71 -9.23 3.42
N GLY A 305 7.52 -8.16 3.36
CA GLY A 305 8.61 -8.00 2.40
C GLY A 305 8.21 -7.49 1.01
N VAL A 306 7.14 -6.69 0.88
CA VAL A 306 6.76 -6.06 -0.39
C VAL A 306 7.73 -4.95 -0.78
N ASP A 307 7.91 -4.72 -2.08
CA ASP A 307 8.83 -3.73 -2.63
C ASP A 307 8.14 -2.44 -3.05
N HIS A 308 6.94 -2.53 -3.62
CA HIS A 308 6.14 -1.41 -4.08
C HIS A 308 4.74 -1.52 -3.49
N VAL A 309 4.17 -0.39 -3.05
CA VAL A 309 2.81 -0.34 -2.49
C VAL A 309 2.01 0.80 -3.11
N HIS A 310 0.79 0.52 -3.56
CA HIS A 310 -0.12 1.55 -4.05
C HIS A 310 -0.54 2.53 -2.95
N VAL A 311 -0.44 3.84 -3.24
CA VAL A 311 -0.88 4.93 -2.35
C VAL A 311 -2.04 5.75 -2.91
N HIS A 312 -2.53 5.43 -4.11
CA HIS A 312 -3.31 6.29 -5.01
C HIS A 312 -2.47 7.45 -5.56
N GLY A 313 -3.11 8.50 -6.04
CA GLY A 313 -2.45 9.69 -6.56
C GLY A 313 -3.23 10.93 -6.17
N LEU A 314 -2.55 12.06 -6.12
CA LEU A 314 -3.17 13.34 -5.81
C LEU A 314 -4.14 13.75 -6.92
N GLN A 315 -5.20 14.45 -6.56
CA GLN A 315 -6.27 14.85 -7.48
C GLN A 315 -6.84 13.64 -8.24
N GLY A 316 -6.81 12.48 -7.60
CA GLY A 316 -7.21 11.21 -8.18
C GLY A 316 -8.72 11.02 -8.21
N LYS A 317 -9.16 9.93 -8.87
CA LYS A 317 -10.58 9.60 -9.06
C LYS A 317 -11.22 8.83 -7.90
N PHE A 318 -10.48 8.52 -6.84
CA PHE A 318 -10.98 7.75 -5.70
C PHE A 318 -11.30 8.64 -4.49
N ALA A 319 -12.02 8.08 -3.52
CA ALA A 319 -12.57 8.82 -2.38
C ALA A 319 -11.54 9.24 -1.32
N GLN A 320 -10.28 8.80 -1.42
CA GLN A 320 -9.25 9.11 -0.44
C GLN A 320 -8.82 10.58 -0.59
N PRO A 321 -8.77 11.38 0.50
CA PRO A 321 -8.28 12.75 0.47
C PRO A 321 -6.79 12.83 0.10
N ASP A 322 -6.39 13.90 -0.58
CA ASP A 322 -4.99 14.12 -1.00
C ASP A 322 -4.02 14.13 0.19
N ALA A 323 -4.41 14.68 1.35
CA ALA A 323 -3.58 14.68 2.55
C ALA A 323 -3.21 13.26 3.00
N GLU A 324 -4.17 12.34 2.99
CA GLU A 324 -3.91 10.93 3.34
C GLU A 324 -3.04 10.22 2.29
N VAL A 325 -3.13 10.60 1.02
CA VAL A 325 -2.25 10.07 -0.04
C VAL A 325 -0.80 10.53 0.21
N VAL A 326 -0.61 11.78 0.60
CA VAL A 326 0.72 12.34 0.94
C VAL A 326 1.30 11.61 2.15
N GLU A 327 0.55 11.50 3.24
CA GLU A 327 0.96 10.75 4.43
C GLU A 327 1.31 9.30 4.10
N SER A 328 0.47 8.65 3.29
CA SER A 328 0.71 7.28 2.83
C SER A 328 2.03 7.12 2.08
N ALA A 329 2.36 8.06 1.21
CA ALA A 329 3.61 8.03 0.45
C ALA A 329 4.82 8.29 1.36
N GLN A 330 4.71 9.24 2.28
CA GLN A 330 5.75 9.54 3.27
C GLN A 330 6.03 8.34 4.18
N ASP A 331 4.98 7.65 4.64
CA ASP A 331 5.10 6.43 5.43
C ASP A 331 5.83 5.31 4.67
N CYS A 332 5.56 5.13 3.38
CA CYS A 332 6.29 4.19 2.55
C CYS A 332 7.80 4.50 2.49
N GLN A 333 8.14 5.77 2.47
CA GLN A 333 9.53 6.26 2.39
C GLN A 333 10.23 6.37 3.76
N ARG A 334 9.51 6.20 4.86
CA ARG A 334 10.11 6.17 6.20
C ARG A 334 10.86 4.86 6.42
N ARG A 335 12.12 4.94 6.83
CA ARG A 335 12.91 3.77 7.21
C ARG A 335 12.45 3.23 8.57
N LEU A 336 12.18 1.94 8.66
CA LEU A 336 11.81 1.23 9.90
C LEU A 336 12.92 0.33 10.43
N SER A 337 13.71 -0.27 9.52
CA SER A 337 14.86 -1.12 9.89
C SER A 337 16.07 -0.28 10.30
N ALA A 338 16.80 -0.74 11.32
CA ALA A 338 18.10 -0.16 11.67
C ALA A 338 19.23 -0.73 10.80
N ALA A 339 19.12 -1.99 10.41
CA ALA A 339 20.21 -2.72 9.74
C ALA A 339 20.32 -2.35 8.26
N GLN A 340 19.20 -2.13 7.56
CA GLN A 340 19.20 -1.89 6.12
C GLN A 340 18.09 -0.94 5.66
N ASP A 341 18.16 -0.51 4.41
CA ASP A 341 17.10 0.32 3.80
C ASP A 341 15.89 -0.57 3.46
N ASP A 342 14.85 -0.46 4.27
CA ASP A 342 13.59 -1.18 4.12
C ASP A 342 12.44 -0.32 3.56
N ARG A 343 12.77 0.84 2.97
CA ARG A 343 11.79 1.71 2.33
C ARG A 343 11.19 1.01 1.12
N VAL A 344 9.87 1.16 1.00
CA VAL A 344 9.11 0.66 -0.13
C VAL A 344 8.77 1.79 -1.09
N LEU A 345 8.66 1.47 -2.36
CA LEU A 345 8.39 2.45 -3.39
C LEU A 345 6.89 2.74 -3.47
N PRO A 346 6.42 3.98 -3.19
CA PRO A 346 5.02 4.34 -3.35
C PRO A 346 4.63 4.37 -4.82
N ALA A 347 3.54 3.67 -5.18
CA ALA A 347 2.98 3.68 -6.52
C ALA A 347 1.77 4.62 -6.58
N PHE A 348 1.98 5.78 -7.19
CA PHE A 348 0.93 6.76 -7.47
C PHE A 348 0.10 6.33 -8.67
N SER A 349 -1.19 6.22 -8.50
CA SER A 349 -2.11 5.76 -9.56
C SER A 349 -3.47 6.47 -9.47
N SER A 350 -4.46 6.02 -10.24
CA SER A 350 -5.83 6.56 -10.15
C SER A 350 -6.00 7.95 -10.76
N GLY A 351 -6.03 8.00 -12.08
CA GLY A 351 -6.31 9.22 -12.82
C GLY A 351 -5.09 10.13 -13.02
N GLN A 352 -3.89 9.62 -12.80
CA GLN A 352 -2.66 10.40 -12.96
C GLN A 352 -2.37 10.75 -14.43
N TRP A 353 -1.84 11.96 -14.66
CA TRP A 353 -1.42 12.51 -15.94
C TRP A 353 -0.45 13.68 -15.69
N ALA A 354 0.06 14.30 -16.72
CA ALA A 354 1.05 15.39 -16.63
C ALA A 354 0.61 16.54 -15.69
N GLY A 355 -0.68 16.90 -15.69
CA GLY A 355 -1.22 18.01 -14.87
C GLY A 355 -1.27 17.73 -13.36
N THR A 356 -1.18 16.46 -12.92
CA THR A 356 -1.13 16.11 -11.47
C THR A 356 0.29 16.09 -10.90
N VAL A 357 1.31 16.21 -11.75
CA VAL A 357 2.73 16.21 -11.35
C VAL A 357 3.08 17.34 -10.40
N PRO A 358 2.66 18.63 -10.62
CA PRO A 358 3.01 19.72 -9.72
C PRO A 358 2.53 19.51 -8.29
N ALA A 359 1.31 19.03 -8.10
CA ALA A 359 0.79 18.73 -6.76
C ALA A 359 1.61 17.63 -6.06
N THR A 360 1.97 16.56 -6.81
CA THR A 360 2.80 15.47 -6.29
C THR A 360 4.20 15.95 -5.90
N TRP A 361 4.84 16.75 -6.74
CA TRP A 361 6.17 17.33 -6.44
C TRP A 361 6.12 18.29 -5.25
N ALA A 362 5.14 19.20 -5.21
CA ALA A 362 5.00 20.16 -4.12
C ALA A 362 4.80 19.46 -2.75
N ALA A 363 4.07 18.36 -2.73
CA ALA A 363 3.78 17.63 -1.50
C ALA A 363 4.95 16.76 -1.01
N LEU A 364 5.72 16.15 -1.91
CA LEU A 364 6.73 15.15 -1.53
C LEU A 364 8.16 15.64 -1.62
N GLN A 365 8.47 16.58 -2.50
CA GLN A 365 9.82 17.03 -2.84
C GLN A 365 10.78 15.84 -3.13
N SER A 366 10.21 14.77 -3.72
CA SER A 366 10.90 13.52 -4.02
C SER A 366 10.41 12.94 -5.33
N ASP A 367 11.31 12.32 -6.08
CA ASP A 367 11.01 11.53 -7.27
C ASP A 367 11.19 10.01 -7.06
N ASP A 368 11.37 9.58 -5.80
CA ASP A 368 11.41 8.18 -5.39
C ASP A 368 10.00 7.56 -5.36
N LEU A 369 9.37 7.48 -6.54
CA LEU A 369 8.01 6.95 -6.71
C LEU A 369 7.80 6.33 -8.09
N LEU A 370 6.82 5.44 -8.19
CA LEU A 370 6.22 4.99 -9.45
C LEU A 370 5.04 5.90 -9.78
N PHE A 371 5.14 6.66 -10.87
CA PHE A 371 4.05 7.48 -11.37
C PHE A 371 3.26 6.72 -12.43
N MET A 372 2.16 6.10 -12.00
CA MET A 372 1.38 5.14 -12.79
C MET A 372 0.21 5.84 -13.50
N ALA A 373 0.35 6.12 -14.76
CA ALA A 373 -0.66 6.80 -15.57
C ALA A 373 -1.24 5.86 -16.64
N GLY A 374 -2.49 5.41 -16.47
CA GLY A 374 -3.20 4.63 -17.48
C GLY A 374 -3.75 5.54 -18.59
N GLY A 375 -4.88 6.19 -18.31
CA GLY A 375 -5.52 7.11 -19.27
C GLY A 375 -4.63 8.28 -19.65
N GLY A 376 -3.83 8.83 -18.71
CA GLY A 376 -2.91 9.93 -18.97
C GLY A 376 -1.83 9.62 -20.02
N ILE A 377 -1.51 8.34 -20.24
CA ILE A 377 -0.60 7.86 -21.29
C ILE A 377 -1.40 7.39 -22.50
N LEU A 378 -2.27 6.41 -22.32
CA LEU A 378 -2.92 5.69 -23.41
C LEU A 378 -3.97 6.52 -24.18
N ALA A 379 -4.58 7.51 -23.55
CA ALA A 379 -5.57 8.39 -24.14
C ALA A 379 -5.02 9.76 -24.55
N HIS A 380 -3.70 9.93 -24.57
CA HIS A 380 -3.11 11.16 -25.11
C HIS A 380 -3.49 11.33 -26.59
N PRO A 381 -3.89 12.53 -27.04
CA PRO A 381 -4.36 12.75 -28.41
C PRO A 381 -3.36 12.33 -29.50
N ASP A 382 -2.05 12.48 -29.20
CA ASP A 382 -0.96 12.16 -30.11
C ASP A 382 -0.33 10.78 -29.83
N GLY A 383 -1.06 9.93 -29.08
CA GLY A 383 -0.69 8.55 -28.78
C GLY A 383 0.18 8.36 -27.51
N PRO A 384 0.47 7.10 -27.17
CA PRO A 384 1.14 6.75 -25.90
C PRO A 384 2.53 7.36 -25.72
N ALA A 385 3.31 7.48 -26.79
CA ALA A 385 4.65 8.09 -26.74
C ALA A 385 4.59 9.55 -26.30
N ALA A 386 3.67 10.33 -26.86
CA ALA A 386 3.43 11.70 -26.44
C ALA A 386 2.89 11.78 -25.01
N GLY A 387 2.08 10.81 -24.60
CA GLY A 387 1.59 10.69 -23.23
C GLY A 387 2.72 10.50 -22.21
N VAL A 388 3.66 9.60 -22.48
CA VAL A 388 4.85 9.40 -21.63
C VAL A 388 5.72 10.65 -21.62
N LEU A 389 5.96 11.24 -22.81
CA LEU A 389 6.81 12.43 -22.93
C LEU A 389 6.20 13.63 -22.20
N SER A 390 4.88 13.84 -22.28
CA SER A 390 4.20 14.92 -21.56
C SER A 390 4.38 14.82 -20.03
N ILE A 391 4.34 13.59 -19.47
CA ILE A 391 4.60 13.36 -18.04
C ILE A 391 6.07 13.66 -17.69
N ARG A 392 7.02 13.23 -18.53
CA ARG A 392 8.45 13.52 -18.30
C ARG A 392 8.74 15.02 -18.40
N GLN A 393 8.12 15.73 -19.34
CA GLN A 393 8.19 17.18 -19.47
C GLN A 393 7.60 17.89 -18.24
N ALA A 394 6.49 17.39 -17.69
CA ALA A 394 5.93 17.94 -16.46
C ALA A 394 6.86 17.74 -15.24
N TRP A 395 7.49 16.57 -15.11
CA TRP A 395 8.50 16.33 -14.08
C TRP A 395 9.75 17.20 -14.25
N ALA A 396 10.20 17.43 -15.48
CA ALA A 396 11.30 18.36 -15.77
C ALA A 396 10.92 19.79 -15.36
N ALA A 397 9.76 20.28 -15.77
CA ALA A 397 9.27 21.60 -15.43
C ALA A 397 9.28 21.87 -13.91
N VAL A 398 8.71 20.97 -13.10
CA VAL A 398 8.66 21.18 -11.64
C VAL A 398 10.02 21.12 -10.98
N ARG A 399 10.95 20.31 -11.49
CA ARG A 399 12.32 20.23 -10.99
C ARG A 399 13.14 21.50 -11.32
N GLU A 400 12.82 22.14 -12.44
CA GLU A 400 13.41 23.43 -12.85
C GLU A 400 12.71 24.64 -12.19
N GLY A 401 11.68 24.41 -11.38
CA GLY A 401 10.88 25.47 -10.76
C GLY A 401 9.97 26.24 -11.73
N SER A 402 9.70 25.67 -12.91
CA SER A 402 8.86 26.26 -13.94
C SER A 402 7.40 25.84 -13.80
N SER A 403 6.46 26.72 -14.19
CA SER A 403 5.05 26.32 -14.32
C SER A 403 4.85 25.44 -15.56
N LEU A 404 3.84 24.56 -15.52
CA LEU A 404 3.51 23.73 -16.68
C LEU A 404 3.12 24.55 -17.92
N ASP A 405 2.39 25.65 -17.72
CA ASP A 405 1.97 26.53 -18.84
C ASP A 405 3.17 27.19 -19.52
N TYR A 406 4.14 27.65 -18.75
CA TYR A 406 5.38 28.21 -19.32
C TYR A 406 6.17 27.13 -20.07
N TYR A 407 6.34 25.96 -19.44
CA TYR A 407 7.09 24.85 -20.04
C TYR A 407 6.43 24.31 -21.30
N ALA A 408 5.10 24.30 -21.37
CA ALA A 408 4.31 23.89 -22.52
C ALA A 408 4.54 24.76 -23.76
N GLY A 409 5.05 26.00 -23.58
CA GLY A 409 5.41 26.89 -24.71
C GLY A 409 6.50 26.33 -25.63
N HIS A 410 7.34 25.38 -25.11
CA HIS A 410 8.39 24.69 -25.87
C HIS A 410 8.33 23.16 -25.75
N ALA A 411 7.28 22.64 -25.14
CA ALA A 411 7.01 21.22 -24.94
C ALA A 411 5.61 20.86 -25.49
N PRO A 412 5.46 20.60 -26.78
CA PRO A 412 4.16 20.48 -27.44
C PRO A 412 3.33 19.31 -26.89
N GLU A 413 3.93 18.20 -26.49
CA GLU A 413 3.21 17.06 -25.93
C GLU A 413 2.58 17.42 -24.58
N LEU A 414 3.30 18.16 -23.73
CA LEU A 414 2.75 18.70 -22.48
C LEU A 414 1.60 19.66 -22.78
N GLY A 415 1.77 20.59 -23.73
CA GLY A 415 0.72 21.52 -24.14
C GLY A 415 -0.55 20.80 -24.60
N ARG A 416 -0.40 19.73 -25.39
CA ARG A 416 -1.53 18.90 -25.87
C ARG A 416 -2.20 18.16 -24.69
N ALA A 417 -1.42 17.62 -23.75
CA ALA A 417 -1.95 16.99 -22.56
C ALA A 417 -2.77 17.96 -21.70
N LEU A 418 -2.25 19.16 -21.44
CA LEU A 418 -2.94 20.21 -20.68
C LEU A 418 -4.26 20.63 -21.33
N GLN A 419 -4.26 20.83 -22.67
CA GLN A 419 -5.45 21.14 -23.43
C GLN A 419 -6.52 20.05 -23.37
N PHE A 420 -6.11 18.78 -23.46
CA PHE A 420 -7.04 17.65 -23.57
C PHE A 420 -7.59 17.20 -22.21
N PHE A 421 -6.72 17.01 -21.23
CA PHE A 421 -7.11 16.50 -19.92
C PHE A 421 -7.58 17.62 -18.98
N GLY A 422 -7.04 18.83 -19.06
CA GLY A 422 -7.40 19.97 -18.20
C GLY A 422 -8.85 20.45 -18.37
N LYS A 423 -9.53 20.08 -19.47
CA LYS A 423 -10.96 20.39 -19.68
C LYS A 423 -11.92 19.37 -19.04
N ARG A 424 -11.40 18.33 -18.39
CA ARG A 424 -12.19 17.23 -17.82
C ARG A 424 -12.34 17.29 -16.31
N GLY A 425 -11.77 18.37 -15.66
CA GLY A 425 -11.90 18.68 -14.24
C GLY A 425 -13.14 19.51 -13.91
#